data_656289aa2acdb1ea45205c2dd50f4339
#
_entry.id   656289aa2acdb1ea45205c2dd50f4339
#
_cell.length_a   1.000
_cell.length_b   1.000
_cell.length_c   1.000
_cell.angle_alpha   90.00
_cell.angle_beta   90.00
_cell.angle_gamma   90.00
#
_symmetry.space_group_name_H-M   'P 1'
#
loop_
_entity.id
_entity.type
_entity.pdbx_description
1 polymer ?
#
loop_
_entity_poly.entity_id
_entity_poly.type
_entity_poly.pdbx_seq_one_letter_code
_entity_poly.pdbx_strand_id
1 'polypeptide(L)'
;MQSIAQYRRLRKQVEEQYSRHAQHNEKPVAGGRASLPTRAPSTSSSSLASSASQSDLEHVDVEKDATLPETAIPNAGATQHTRGGVEGRDAELAQEEAEAGHEIHLTQPPHEATRTLSRVATARSVGTRLGVTLTGIAVRDRRTNEGGPDAGKVFVVAFEGANDPSNPQNWSHTRRLCATAMIALIGFVVGAASSIDSPATSRAAQEFGVSDVVEILATGLFLIGFGVGALFAGPLSETLGRNPVYIITLTTYMIFIMASGLAKNIQQQLVFRFLAGFFGSTPLTCAGGSISDLWTPMERVFAFPMFANAAFLGPIMGPVMGGFIAQSTSVTWRWVEWTTLIMSGLVLVLVLIFQPETYAPVLLAWKAQHLRKVTGDQRFVAEMEIRGEPFLQRLGTALYRPFLLAIEPIVFLVTLYLTVIYIVLFTFLDGYDYIFGEIHGTSRGITGLCFLSIAIGLFGASLWVPMIYKWAKRDMAAIQERGGSRLPPEFRLWYAMFGAPAIPISLFWMGWTSYSHISIWSPLAAGVLFGYGVLCVFISSYQYIIDSYEMYAASALTSVTLIRYVTAGGMTVVGIPFYKNMGVHYTLTILGAISAALVPVPYLFYIYGKRVRGKSKYAVVHE
;
A
#
# COMPACT_ATOMS: atom_id res chain seq x y z
N MET A 1 -4.74 16.44 15.82
CA MET A 1 -5.61 16.38 17.04
C MET A 1 -6.27 15.01 17.22
N GLN A 2 -6.78 14.37 16.17
CA GLN A 2 -7.43 13.04 16.28
C GLN A 2 -6.50 11.94 16.82
N SER A 3 -5.23 11.86 16.42
CA SER A 3 -4.28 10.87 16.96
C SER A 3 -4.03 11.05 18.45
N ILE A 4 -3.96 12.29 18.94
CA ILE A 4 -3.82 12.57 20.38
C ILE A 4 -5.10 12.16 21.13
N ALA A 5 -6.27 12.44 20.57
CA ALA A 5 -7.53 12.00 21.14
C ALA A 5 -7.66 10.48 21.15
N GLN A 6 -7.19 9.82 20.09
CA GLN A 6 -7.14 8.37 19.97
C GLN A 6 -6.18 7.76 21.01
N TYR A 7 -4.99 8.31 21.18
CA TYR A 7 -4.04 7.91 22.22
C TYR A 7 -4.63 8.02 23.63
N ARG A 8 -5.34 9.13 23.92
CA ARG A 8 -6.02 9.35 25.21
C ARG A 8 -7.20 8.40 25.42
N ARG A 9 -7.96 8.08 24.37
CA ARG A 9 -9.07 7.10 24.45
C ARG A 9 -8.54 5.70 24.71
N LEU A 10 -7.49 5.28 24.02
CA LEU A 10 -6.85 3.99 24.22
C LEU A 10 -6.31 3.85 25.65
N ARG A 11 -5.72 4.91 26.19
CA ARG A 11 -5.31 4.96 27.60
C ARG A 11 -6.48 4.70 28.54
N LYS A 12 -7.60 5.40 28.38
CA LYS A 12 -8.80 5.20 29.21
C LYS A 12 -9.34 3.78 29.10
N GLN A 13 -9.39 3.22 27.90
CA GLN A 13 -9.83 1.84 27.69
C GLN A 13 -8.95 0.84 28.44
N VAL A 14 -7.63 0.99 28.39
CA VAL A 14 -6.69 0.13 29.11
C VAL A 14 -6.87 0.29 30.64
N GLU A 15 -7.01 1.53 31.13
CA GLU A 15 -7.24 1.81 32.56
C GLU A 15 -8.59 1.21 33.04
N GLU A 16 -9.66 1.34 32.26
CA GLU A 16 -10.98 0.77 32.57
C GLU A 16 -10.97 -0.77 32.53
N GLN A 17 -10.31 -1.36 31.55
CA GLN A 17 -10.16 -2.82 31.49
C GLN A 17 -9.42 -3.35 32.70
N TYR A 18 -8.30 -2.72 33.04
CA TYR A 18 -7.52 -3.10 34.21
C TYR A 18 -8.32 -2.97 35.51
N SER A 19 -9.04 -1.87 35.71
CA SER A 19 -9.85 -1.65 36.93
C SER A 19 -11.02 -2.63 37.03
N ARG A 20 -11.74 -2.94 35.92
CA ARG A 20 -12.80 -3.96 35.92
C ARG A 20 -12.28 -5.35 36.32
N HIS A 21 -11.13 -5.73 35.82
CA HIS A 21 -10.51 -7.02 36.16
C HIS A 21 -9.98 -7.05 37.59
N ALA A 22 -9.43 -5.95 38.11
CA ALA A 22 -9.04 -5.84 39.51
C ALA A 22 -10.21 -5.99 40.46
N GLN A 23 -11.36 -5.32 40.19
CA GLN A 23 -12.59 -5.43 40.98
C GLN A 23 -13.23 -6.83 40.93
N HIS A 24 -13.05 -7.57 39.83
CA HIS A 24 -13.61 -8.93 39.73
C HIS A 24 -12.79 -9.93 40.54
N ASN A 25 -11.50 -9.68 40.75
CA ASN A 25 -10.62 -10.51 41.59
C ASN A 25 -10.72 -10.15 43.09
N GLU A 26 -11.22 -8.96 43.46
CA GLU A 26 -11.39 -8.52 44.83
C GLU A 26 -12.75 -8.92 45.45
N LYS A 27 -13.68 -9.49 44.67
CA LYS A 27 -14.92 -10.04 45.27
C LYS A 27 -14.55 -11.27 46.08
N PRO A 28 -14.63 -11.23 47.43
CA PRO A 28 -14.35 -12.40 48.26
C PRO A 28 -15.37 -13.46 47.88
N VAL A 29 -14.90 -14.69 47.67
CA VAL A 29 -15.72 -15.88 47.65
C VAL A 29 -16.44 -15.87 49.01
N ALA A 30 -17.71 -15.46 49.03
CA ALA A 30 -18.55 -15.44 50.20
C ALA A 30 -18.54 -16.84 50.82
N GLY A 31 -18.14 -16.89 52.06
CA GLY A 31 -17.78 -18.07 52.80
C GLY A 31 -18.83 -19.18 52.81
N GLY A 32 -18.39 -20.30 52.32
CA GLY A 32 -18.90 -21.57 52.80
C GLY A 32 -17.96 -22.10 53.87
N ARG A 33 -18.24 -21.79 55.13
CA ARG A 33 -17.68 -22.55 56.25
C ARG A 33 -18.24 -23.98 56.17
N ALA A 34 -17.47 -24.88 55.57
CA ALA A 34 -17.68 -26.31 55.73
C ALA A 34 -17.12 -26.68 57.12
N SER A 35 -18.01 -26.88 58.06
CA SER A 35 -17.73 -27.59 59.33
C SER A 35 -17.32 -29.03 59.01
N LEU A 36 -16.21 -29.45 59.56
CA LEU A 36 -15.73 -30.83 59.61
C LEU A 36 -16.76 -31.75 60.27
N PRO A 37 -17.10 -32.92 59.72
CA PRO A 37 -17.80 -33.95 60.44
C PRO A 37 -16.80 -34.88 61.16
N THR A 38 -16.98 -34.98 62.46
CA THR A 38 -16.43 -35.97 63.36
C THR A 38 -16.94 -37.39 62.99
N ARG A 39 -16.08 -38.34 63.24
CA ARG A 39 -16.11 -39.77 62.94
C ARG A 39 -17.10 -40.57 63.82
N ALA A 40 -17.80 -41.53 63.17
CA ALA A 40 -18.22 -42.89 63.51
C ALA A 40 -19.48 -43.08 64.41
N PRO A 41 -20.05 -44.32 64.54
CA PRO A 41 -19.95 -45.52 63.68
C PRO A 41 -21.32 -46.15 63.31
N SER A 42 -21.23 -47.09 62.33
CA SER A 42 -22.06 -48.33 62.08
C SER A 42 -23.47 -48.49 62.62
N THR A 43 -24.43 -48.82 61.76
CA THR A 43 -25.08 -50.14 61.65
C THR A 43 -26.25 -50.14 60.64
N SER A 44 -26.25 -51.17 59.85
CA SER A 44 -27.32 -52.04 59.36
C SER A 44 -28.66 -51.52 58.83
N SER A 45 -28.96 -52.09 57.68
CA SER A 45 -30.19 -52.75 57.23
C SER A 45 -31.27 -51.97 56.48
N SER A 46 -31.48 -52.51 55.33
CA SER A 46 -32.74 -52.95 54.69
C SER A 46 -33.68 -51.93 54.03
N SER A 47 -33.83 -52.22 52.79
CA SER A 47 -35.08 -52.56 52.08
C SER A 47 -35.83 -51.46 51.29
N LEU A 48 -35.97 -51.87 50.04
CA LEU A 48 -37.18 -51.83 49.21
C LEU A 48 -37.71 -50.48 48.66
N ALA A 49 -37.63 -50.41 47.38
CA ALA A 49 -38.62 -50.65 46.35
C ALA A 49 -39.06 -49.39 45.57
N SER A 50 -38.91 -49.54 44.29
CA SER A 50 -39.86 -49.39 43.18
C SER A 50 -40.23 -47.93 42.84
N SER A 51 -40.28 -47.51 41.60
CA SER A 51 -40.78 -48.00 40.32
C SER A 51 -40.38 -47.02 39.23
N ALA A 52 -39.87 -47.42 38.13
CA ALA A 52 -40.49 -47.69 36.85
C ALA A 52 -40.97 -46.44 36.12
N SER A 53 -40.45 -46.15 34.95
CA SER A 53 -40.81 -46.57 33.59
C SER A 53 -39.86 -45.85 32.60
N GLN A 54 -39.12 -46.56 31.77
CA GLN A 54 -39.40 -47.05 30.42
C GLN A 54 -39.89 -45.93 29.50
N SER A 55 -39.25 -45.69 28.37
CA SER A 55 -39.04 -46.44 27.10
C SER A 55 -38.21 -45.55 26.16
N ASP A 56 -37.50 -45.82 25.09
CA ASP A 56 -37.23 -47.03 24.33
C ASP A 56 -35.95 -46.85 23.54
N LEU A 57 -35.27 -47.87 23.47
CA LEU A 57 -34.27 -48.42 22.58
C LEU A 57 -34.61 -48.33 21.08
N GLU A 58 -33.63 -48.05 20.24
CA GLU A 58 -33.39 -48.94 19.10
C GLU A 58 -31.90 -48.98 18.75
N HIS A 59 -31.37 -50.18 18.87
CA HIS A 59 -30.11 -50.70 18.38
C HIS A 59 -30.25 -51.07 16.91
N VAL A 60 -29.21 -50.87 16.10
CA VAL A 60 -28.85 -51.83 15.04
C VAL A 60 -27.35 -52.01 15.02
N ASP A 61 -26.98 -53.27 15.19
CA ASP A 61 -25.64 -53.85 15.18
C ASP A 61 -25.11 -54.14 13.75
N VAL A 62 -23.78 -54.05 13.59
CA VAL A 62 -22.85 -55.08 13.09
C VAL A 62 -22.90 -55.48 11.60
N GLU A 63 -21.83 -55.39 10.87
CA GLU A 63 -20.97 -56.57 10.54
C GLU A 63 -19.69 -56.16 9.76
N LYS A 64 -18.64 -56.92 10.10
CA LYS A 64 -17.30 -57.04 9.54
C LYS A 64 -17.30 -57.64 8.12
N ASP A 65 -16.28 -57.34 7.33
CA ASP A 65 -15.21 -58.22 6.82
C ASP A 65 -14.41 -57.48 5.75
N ALA A 66 -13.13 -57.41 5.94
CA ALA A 66 -12.02 -58.26 5.48
C ALA A 66 -11.60 -58.04 4.00
N THR A 67 -10.42 -57.63 3.77
CA THR A 67 -9.23 -58.26 3.23
C THR A 67 -8.41 -57.34 2.31
N LEU A 68 -7.14 -57.22 2.67
CA LEU A 68 -6.02 -56.80 1.82
C LEU A 68 -5.72 -57.88 0.75
N PRO A 69 -4.99 -57.55 -0.33
CA PRO A 69 -3.66 -58.15 -0.42
C PRO A 69 -2.52 -57.18 -0.85
N GLU A 70 -1.38 -57.46 -0.24
CA GLU A 70 -0.02 -57.15 -0.67
C GLU A 70 0.29 -57.70 -2.08
N THR A 71 1.13 -56.96 -2.83
CA THR A 71 2.19 -57.51 -3.69
C THR A 71 3.21 -56.41 -3.99
N ALA A 72 4.37 -56.47 -3.39
CA ALA A 72 5.62 -57.05 -3.94
C ALA A 72 6.44 -56.10 -4.83
N ILE A 73 7.60 -55.75 -4.27
CA ILE A 73 8.78 -55.12 -4.90
C ILE A 73 9.47 -56.14 -5.82
N PRO A 74 10.19 -55.75 -6.87
CA PRO A 74 11.54 -56.26 -6.98
C PRO A 74 12.64 -55.21 -7.21
N ASN A 75 13.73 -55.45 -6.49
CA ASN A 75 15.08 -54.96 -6.69
C ASN A 75 15.71 -55.51 -7.98
N ALA A 76 16.64 -54.75 -8.58
CA ALA A 76 17.95 -55.08 -9.17
C ALA A 76 18.31 -54.03 -10.21
N GLY A 77 19.51 -53.52 -10.38
CA GLY A 77 20.79 -54.02 -10.05
C GLY A 77 21.85 -52.99 -10.52
N ALA A 78 22.97 -53.03 -9.88
CA ALA A 78 24.16 -52.24 -10.11
C ALA A 78 24.84 -52.52 -11.44
N THR A 79 25.46 -51.51 -12.04
CA THR A 79 26.68 -51.70 -12.85
C THR A 79 27.63 -50.49 -12.67
N GLN A 80 28.81 -50.83 -12.16
CA GLN A 80 30.04 -50.03 -12.15
C GLN A 80 30.57 -49.85 -13.57
N HIS A 81 31.04 -48.65 -13.89
CA HIS A 81 32.24 -48.52 -14.72
C HIS A 81 33.08 -47.32 -14.31
N THR A 82 34.33 -47.58 -14.18
CA THR A 82 35.47 -46.84 -13.70
C THR A 82 36.10 -45.88 -14.72
N ARG A 83 36.89 -44.93 -14.17
CA ARG A 83 38.02 -44.15 -14.73
C ARG A 83 37.63 -42.83 -15.41
N GLY A 84 38.31 -41.73 -15.16
CA GLY A 84 39.61 -41.43 -14.55
C GLY A 84 39.82 -39.94 -14.47
N GLY A 85 40.66 -39.55 -13.60
CA GLY A 85 41.09 -38.32 -12.99
C GLY A 85 41.19 -37.03 -13.84
N VAL A 86 40.80 -35.96 -13.20
CA VAL A 86 41.53 -34.67 -13.15
C VAL A 86 41.26 -34.11 -11.74
N GLU A 87 42.13 -34.43 -10.81
CA GLU A 87 42.23 -33.75 -9.52
C GLU A 87 43.03 -32.46 -9.72
N GLY A 88 42.57 -31.36 -9.11
CA GLY A 88 43.50 -30.33 -8.73
C GLY A 88 43.18 -28.89 -9.11
N ARG A 89 41.90 -28.49 -9.38
CA ARG A 89 41.55 -27.07 -9.55
C ARG A 89 40.20 -26.65 -8.98
N ASP A 90 39.35 -27.60 -8.60
CA ASP A 90 37.99 -27.29 -8.13
C ASP A 90 37.89 -27.22 -6.59
N ALA A 91 38.95 -27.55 -5.88
CA ALA A 91 38.98 -27.49 -4.40
C ALA A 91 39.32 -26.10 -3.85
N GLU A 92 40.04 -25.24 -4.59
CA GLU A 92 40.34 -23.88 -4.14
C GLU A 92 39.17 -22.91 -4.41
N LEU A 93 38.40 -23.12 -5.48
CA LEU A 93 37.22 -22.31 -5.77
C LEU A 93 36.02 -22.64 -4.84
N ALA A 94 35.96 -23.85 -4.31
CA ALA A 94 34.92 -24.26 -3.36
C ALA A 94 35.18 -23.76 -1.93
N GLN A 95 36.40 -23.42 -1.56
CA GLN A 95 36.72 -22.81 -0.28
C GLN A 95 36.53 -21.29 -0.28
N GLU A 96 36.75 -20.62 -1.40
CA GLU A 96 36.52 -19.17 -1.51
C GLU A 96 35.03 -18.81 -1.60
N GLU A 97 34.17 -19.71 -2.14
CA GLU A 97 32.71 -19.56 -2.09
C GLU A 97 32.11 -19.93 -0.72
N ALA A 98 32.79 -20.72 0.11
CA ALA A 98 32.31 -21.08 1.44
C ALA A 98 32.59 -20.00 2.51
N GLU A 99 33.56 -19.11 2.31
CA GLU A 99 33.82 -17.99 3.24
C GLU A 99 33.07 -16.70 2.87
N ALA A 100 32.56 -16.55 1.65
CA ALA A 100 31.70 -15.45 1.24
C ALA A 100 30.20 -15.69 1.52
N GLY A 101 29.83 -16.91 1.88
CA GLY A 101 28.47 -17.32 2.21
C GLY A 101 28.12 -17.16 3.69
N HIS A 102 28.24 -15.97 4.26
CA HIS A 102 27.43 -15.64 5.42
C HIS A 102 26.00 -15.44 4.92
N GLU A 103 25.33 -16.56 4.68
CA GLU A 103 23.89 -16.61 4.51
C GLU A 103 23.24 -15.94 5.71
N ILE A 104 22.79 -14.71 5.49
CA ILE A 104 21.74 -14.16 6.31
C ILE A 104 20.54 -15.09 6.08
N HIS A 105 20.41 -16.11 6.88
CA HIS A 105 19.16 -16.83 7.09
C HIS A 105 18.13 -15.79 7.52
N LEU A 106 17.51 -15.13 6.55
CA LEU A 106 16.21 -14.49 6.73
C LEU A 106 15.25 -15.66 6.97
N THR A 107 15.17 -16.09 8.24
CA THR A 107 14.10 -16.95 8.70
C THR A 107 12.80 -16.33 8.21
N GLN A 108 12.14 -16.99 7.27
CA GLN A 108 10.75 -16.72 6.94
C GLN A 108 10.00 -16.61 8.28
N PRO A 109 9.23 -15.55 8.53
CA PRO A 109 8.31 -15.59 9.65
C PRO A 109 7.37 -16.77 9.36
N PRO A 110 7.28 -17.73 10.27
CA PRO A 110 6.56 -18.96 9.98
C PRO A 110 5.10 -18.61 9.70
N HIS A 111 4.59 -18.95 8.52
CA HIS A 111 3.15 -18.93 8.21
C HIS A 111 2.33 -19.74 9.24
N GLU A 112 2.98 -20.68 9.92
CA GLU A 112 2.43 -21.36 11.09
C GLU A 112 2.22 -20.45 12.31
N ALA A 113 3.03 -19.42 12.51
CA ALA A 113 2.84 -18.51 13.65
C ALA A 113 1.53 -17.71 13.52
N THR A 114 1.08 -17.40 12.30
CA THR A 114 -0.21 -16.74 12.09
C THR A 114 -1.39 -17.72 12.26
N ARG A 115 -1.21 -18.99 11.87
CA ARG A 115 -2.20 -20.05 12.10
C ARG A 115 -2.25 -20.50 13.56
N THR A 116 -1.10 -20.56 14.25
CA THR A 116 -1.05 -20.84 15.69
C THR A 116 -1.51 -19.65 16.52
N LEU A 117 -1.31 -18.39 16.08
CA LEU A 117 -1.88 -17.21 16.73
C LEU A 117 -3.43 -17.21 16.68
N SER A 118 -4.05 -17.65 15.59
CA SER A 118 -5.51 -17.76 15.52
C SER A 118 -6.06 -18.93 16.36
N ARG A 119 -5.29 -19.97 16.61
CA ARG A 119 -5.67 -21.09 17.48
C ARG A 119 -5.31 -20.89 18.95
N VAL A 120 -4.25 -20.14 19.27
CA VAL A 120 -3.85 -19.84 20.66
C VAL A 120 -4.61 -18.62 21.20
N ALA A 121 -5.10 -17.73 20.33
CA ALA A 121 -5.90 -16.56 20.74
C ALA A 121 -7.27 -16.92 21.34
N THR A 122 -7.71 -18.19 21.23
CA THR A 122 -9.03 -18.60 21.75
C THR A 122 -9.05 -19.12 23.19
N ALA A 123 -7.92 -19.31 23.87
CA ALA A 123 -8.02 -19.96 25.18
C ALA A 123 -6.81 -19.86 26.12
N ARG A 124 -6.12 -18.76 26.29
CA ARG A 124 -5.31 -18.61 27.53
C ARG A 124 -5.22 -17.15 27.94
N SER A 125 -5.99 -16.82 28.93
CA SER A 125 -5.77 -15.69 29.81
C SER A 125 -4.39 -15.81 30.45
N VAL A 126 -3.55 -14.80 30.26
CA VAL A 126 -2.23 -14.75 30.91
C VAL A 126 -2.41 -14.06 32.24
N GLY A 127 -2.17 -14.78 33.33
CA GLY A 127 -2.08 -14.21 34.67
C GLY A 127 -0.85 -13.32 34.76
N THR A 128 -1.04 -12.05 35.10
CA THR A 128 0.06 -11.15 35.47
C THR A 128 0.46 -11.41 36.94
N ARG A 129 1.60 -10.87 37.39
CA ARG A 129 2.02 -10.92 38.82
C ARG A 129 0.95 -10.38 39.77
N LEU A 130 -0.03 -9.64 39.26
CA LEU A 130 -1.14 -9.08 40.02
C LEU A 130 -2.42 -9.95 39.95
N GLY A 131 -2.36 -11.15 39.35
CA GLY A 131 -3.52 -12.05 39.24
C GLY A 131 -4.58 -11.59 38.22
N VAL A 132 -4.29 -10.56 37.41
CA VAL A 132 -5.22 -10.00 36.43
C VAL A 132 -5.11 -10.77 35.12
N THR A 133 -6.22 -11.27 34.63
CA THR A 133 -6.32 -11.97 33.35
C THR A 133 -6.64 -10.98 32.24
N LEU A 134 -5.72 -10.75 31.31
CA LEU A 134 -5.90 -9.84 30.18
C LEU A 134 -6.10 -10.62 28.88
N THR A 135 -7.06 -10.20 28.06
CA THR A 135 -7.33 -10.74 26.73
C THR A 135 -6.47 -10.07 25.67
N GLY A 136 -6.14 -10.76 24.59
CA GLY A 136 -5.34 -10.21 23.50
C GLY A 136 -3.83 -10.17 23.76
N ILE A 137 -3.32 -11.02 24.65
CA ILE A 137 -1.88 -11.10 24.99
C ILE A 137 -1.36 -12.51 24.70
N ALA A 138 -0.30 -12.60 23.89
CA ALA A 138 0.42 -13.83 23.62
C ALA A 138 1.74 -13.86 24.39
N VAL A 139 2.09 -15.00 24.99
CA VAL A 139 3.39 -15.19 25.65
C VAL A 139 4.39 -15.73 24.65
N ARG A 140 5.55 -15.07 24.52
CA ARG A 140 6.68 -15.55 23.75
C ARG A 140 7.94 -15.58 24.59
N ASP A 141 8.81 -16.56 24.36
CA ASP A 141 10.12 -16.61 24.96
C ASP A 141 11.07 -15.68 24.18
N ARG A 142 11.68 -14.73 24.90
CA ARG A 142 12.77 -13.91 24.37
C ARG A 142 14.06 -14.64 24.73
N ARG A 143 14.87 -15.04 23.75
CA ARG A 143 16.21 -15.55 24.00
C ARG A 143 17.06 -14.44 24.64
N THR A 144 17.17 -14.43 25.95
CA THR A 144 18.09 -13.57 26.72
C THR A 144 19.03 -14.45 27.46
N ASN A 145 20.31 -14.09 27.45
CA ASN A 145 21.38 -14.80 28.18
C ASN A 145 21.34 -14.58 29.72
N GLU A 146 20.27 -13.98 30.24
CA GLU A 146 20.12 -13.71 31.66
C GLU A 146 19.25 -14.77 32.33
N GLY A 147 19.87 -15.53 33.25
CA GLY A 147 19.27 -16.70 33.86
C GLY A 147 18.31 -16.39 35.01
N GLY A 148 17.05 -16.79 34.82
CA GLY A 148 16.01 -16.90 35.83
C GLY A 148 14.82 -17.61 35.27
N PRO A 149 13.96 -18.33 36.03
CA PRO A 149 12.85 -19.13 35.51
C PRO A 149 11.79 -18.31 34.79
N ASP A 150 11.76 -16.98 34.91
CA ASP A 150 10.89 -16.05 34.15
C ASP A 150 11.69 -15.05 33.30
N ALA A 151 13.00 -15.13 33.25
CA ALA A 151 13.92 -14.22 32.57
C ALA A 151 13.96 -14.50 31.08
N GLY A 152 12.90 -14.23 30.34
CA GLY A 152 12.84 -14.46 28.91
C GLY A 152 11.42 -14.41 28.35
N LYS A 153 10.40 -14.39 29.19
CA LYS A 153 9.02 -14.33 28.74
C LYS A 153 8.59 -12.89 28.54
N VAL A 154 8.15 -12.55 27.32
CA VAL A 154 7.54 -11.28 26.98
C VAL A 154 6.06 -11.47 26.67
N PHE A 155 5.27 -10.48 27.05
CA PHE A 155 3.83 -10.43 26.77
C PHE A 155 3.58 -9.60 25.51
N VAL A 156 3.34 -10.28 24.40
CA VAL A 156 3.09 -9.63 23.10
C VAL A 156 1.65 -9.14 23.05
N VAL A 157 1.50 -7.83 22.96
CA VAL A 157 0.19 -7.18 22.91
C VAL A 157 -0.40 -7.26 21.50
N ALA A 158 -1.62 -7.77 21.39
CA ALA A 158 -2.39 -7.88 20.16
C ALA A 158 -3.80 -7.27 20.34
N PHE A 159 -4.60 -7.26 19.29
CA PHE A 159 -6.01 -6.89 19.37
C PHE A 159 -6.83 -7.96 20.10
N GLU A 160 -7.90 -7.56 20.77
CA GLU A 160 -8.74 -8.42 21.59
C GLU A 160 -9.79 -9.21 20.78
N GLY A 161 -9.35 -9.84 19.70
CA GLY A 161 -10.22 -10.59 18.80
C GLY A 161 -10.55 -9.84 17.51
N ALA A 162 -11.40 -10.47 16.69
CA ALA A 162 -11.72 -9.97 15.35
C ALA A 162 -12.46 -8.63 15.34
N ASN A 163 -13.23 -8.32 16.40
CA ASN A 163 -14.09 -7.13 16.47
C ASN A 163 -13.55 -6.03 17.39
N ASP A 164 -12.26 -6.05 17.73
CA ASP A 164 -11.65 -5.01 18.57
C ASP A 164 -11.83 -3.61 17.94
N PRO A 165 -12.49 -2.66 18.62
CA PRO A 165 -12.71 -1.30 18.10
C PRO A 165 -11.40 -0.50 17.94
N SER A 166 -10.31 -0.95 18.55
CA SER A 166 -8.98 -0.35 18.38
C SER A 166 -8.35 -0.68 17.05
N ASN A 167 -8.80 -1.76 16.39
CA ASN A 167 -8.35 -2.13 15.04
C ASN A 167 -8.95 -1.17 13.99
N PRO A 168 -8.14 -0.49 13.17
CA PRO A 168 -8.63 0.43 12.13
C PRO A 168 -9.61 -0.21 11.14
N GLN A 169 -9.48 -1.49 10.83
CA GLN A 169 -10.39 -2.20 9.93
C GLN A 169 -11.81 -2.35 10.49
N ASN A 170 -11.97 -2.28 11.82
CA ASN A 170 -13.27 -2.39 12.50
C ASN A 170 -13.94 -1.04 12.75
N TRP A 171 -13.34 0.07 12.32
CA TRP A 171 -13.97 1.38 12.47
C TRP A 171 -15.23 1.51 11.63
N SER A 172 -16.12 2.41 12.02
CA SER A 172 -17.31 2.73 11.24
C SER A 172 -16.95 3.12 9.82
N HIS A 173 -17.79 2.79 8.84
CA HIS A 173 -17.57 3.12 7.42
C HIS A 173 -17.29 4.62 7.21
N THR A 174 -18.05 5.50 7.88
CA THR A 174 -17.85 6.95 7.81
C THR A 174 -16.44 7.36 8.25
N ARG A 175 -15.95 6.80 9.36
CA ARG A 175 -14.60 7.12 9.87
C ARG A 175 -13.52 6.64 8.92
N ARG A 176 -13.66 5.43 8.33
CA ARG A 176 -12.75 4.89 7.33
C ARG A 176 -12.78 5.72 6.04
N LEU A 177 -13.96 6.11 5.56
CA LEU A 177 -14.11 6.99 4.40
C LEU A 177 -13.49 8.37 4.63
N CYS A 178 -13.72 9.00 5.78
CA CYS A 178 -13.07 10.28 6.11
C CYS A 178 -11.55 10.16 6.11
N ALA A 179 -10.98 9.11 6.71
CA ALA A 179 -9.53 8.91 6.70
C ALA A 179 -9.00 8.70 5.27
N THR A 180 -9.69 7.92 4.44
CA THR A 180 -9.33 7.72 3.03
C THR A 180 -9.45 9.02 2.23
N ALA A 181 -10.49 9.83 2.49
CA ALA A 181 -10.66 11.14 1.85
C ALA A 181 -9.53 12.12 2.21
N MET A 182 -9.05 12.11 3.47
CA MET A 182 -7.90 12.93 3.85
C MET A 182 -6.64 12.55 3.09
N ILE A 183 -6.34 11.25 2.97
CA ILE A 183 -5.20 10.75 2.19
C ILE A 183 -5.36 11.14 0.70
N ALA A 184 -6.56 11.01 0.17
CA ALA A 184 -6.90 11.38 -1.20
C ALA A 184 -6.72 12.88 -1.47
N LEU A 185 -7.13 13.75 -0.53
CA LEU A 185 -6.95 15.19 -0.61
C LEU A 185 -5.47 15.60 -0.58
N ILE A 186 -4.65 14.97 0.27
CA ILE A 186 -3.20 15.22 0.26
C ILE A 186 -2.63 14.84 -1.11
N GLY A 187 -2.99 13.65 -1.63
CA GLY A 187 -2.57 13.19 -2.96
C GLY A 187 -3.00 14.14 -4.08
N PHE A 188 -4.22 14.67 -4.02
CA PHE A 188 -4.74 15.67 -4.96
C PHE A 188 -3.92 16.96 -4.96
N VAL A 189 -3.69 17.56 -3.79
CA VAL A 189 -2.99 18.85 -3.71
C VAL A 189 -1.54 18.74 -4.14
N VAL A 190 -0.84 17.69 -3.72
CA VAL A 190 0.56 17.47 -4.14
C VAL A 190 0.62 17.11 -5.63
N GLY A 191 -0.36 16.36 -6.13
CA GLY A 191 -0.52 16.08 -7.56
C GLY A 191 -0.75 17.36 -8.37
N ALA A 192 -1.60 18.29 -7.91
CA ALA A 192 -1.83 19.57 -8.56
C ALA A 192 -0.55 20.43 -8.60
N ALA A 193 0.22 20.43 -7.51
CA ALA A 193 1.50 21.13 -7.44
C ALA A 193 2.54 20.64 -8.46
N SER A 194 2.45 19.35 -8.87
CA SER A 194 3.39 18.79 -9.85
C SER A 194 3.21 19.28 -11.27
N SER A 195 2.12 20.01 -11.57
CA SER A 195 1.75 20.38 -12.94
C SER A 195 1.22 21.81 -13.10
N ILE A 196 0.91 22.50 -12.00
CA ILE A 196 0.29 23.83 -12.03
C ILE A 196 1.19 24.90 -12.66
N ASP A 197 2.51 24.70 -12.66
CA ASP A 197 3.50 25.64 -13.22
C ASP A 197 3.55 25.59 -14.74
N SER A 198 3.26 24.44 -15.35
CA SER A 198 3.46 24.23 -16.78
C SER A 198 2.86 25.35 -17.65
N PRO A 199 1.59 25.80 -17.48
CA PRO A 199 1.06 26.91 -18.28
C PRO A 199 1.74 28.26 -18.01
N ALA A 200 2.44 28.41 -16.89
CA ALA A 200 3.11 29.65 -16.48
C ALA A 200 4.59 29.70 -16.87
N THR A 201 5.14 28.59 -17.42
CA THR A 201 6.57 28.42 -17.77
C THR A 201 7.15 29.59 -18.54
N SER A 202 6.50 30.05 -19.62
CA SER A 202 7.01 31.16 -20.44
C SER A 202 7.08 32.51 -19.68
N ARG A 203 6.16 32.76 -18.73
CA ARG A 203 6.16 33.98 -17.91
C ARG A 203 7.27 33.97 -16.86
N ALA A 204 7.49 32.80 -16.24
CA ALA A 204 8.57 32.61 -15.28
C ALA A 204 9.94 32.69 -15.96
N ALA A 205 10.08 32.03 -17.12
CA ALA A 205 11.30 32.07 -17.94
C ALA A 205 11.71 33.49 -18.33
N GLN A 206 10.72 34.34 -18.74
CA GLN A 206 10.95 35.75 -19.04
C GLN A 206 11.43 36.53 -17.82
N GLU A 207 10.83 36.32 -16.64
CA GLU A 207 11.23 37.02 -15.41
C GLU A 207 12.64 36.64 -14.95
N PHE A 208 13.02 35.36 -15.08
CA PHE A 208 14.35 34.88 -14.71
C PHE A 208 15.41 35.07 -15.83
N GLY A 209 15.01 35.47 -17.04
CA GLY A 209 15.91 35.63 -18.18
C GLY A 209 16.51 34.32 -18.69
N VAL A 210 15.75 33.25 -18.65
CA VAL A 210 16.14 31.88 -19.08
C VAL A 210 15.23 31.38 -20.21
N SER A 211 15.62 30.27 -20.85
CA SER A 211 14.76 29.62 -21.85
C SER A 211 13.63 28.81 -21.18
N ASP A 212 12.52 28.60 -21.89
CA ASP A 212 11.39 27.78 -21.43
C ASP A 212 11.84 26.35 -21.08
N VAL A 213 12.83 25.80 -21.79
CA VAL A 213 13.41 24.47 -21.49
C VAL A 213 14.11 24.44 -20.14
N VAL A 214 14.74 25.54 -19.71
CA VAL A 214 15.35 25.64 -18.38
C VAL A 214 14.29 25.79 -17.30
N GLU A 215 13.23 26.55 -17.56
CA GLU A 215 12.17 26.74 -16.58
C GLU A 215 11.35 25.47 -16.35
N ILE A 216 11.05 24.68 -17.41
CA ILE A 216 10.31 23.40 -17.25
C ILE A 216 11.06 22.38 -16.41
N LEU A 217 12.39 22.54 -16.22
CA LEU A 217 13.16 21.77 -15.24
C LEU A 217 12.59 21.89 -13.82
N ALA A 218 11.92 23.00 -13.48
CA ALA A 218 11.28 23.16 -12.17
C ALA A 218 10.20 22.07 -11.95
N THR A 219 9.35 21.84 -12.96
CA THR A 219 8.39 20.72 -12.97
C THR A 219 9.11 19.36 -12.99
N GLY A 220 10.13 19.20 -13.84
CA GLY A 220 10.91 17.97 -13.94
C GLY A 220 11.61 17.59 -12.63
N LEU A 221 12.27 18.55 -11.98
CA LEU A 221 12.95 18.34 -10.69
C LEU A 221 11.98 18.07 -9.55
N PHE A 222 10.78 18.69 -9.56
CA PHE A 222 9.73 18.32 -8.62
C PHE A 222 9.38 16.84 -8.73
N LEU A 223 9.20 16.32 -9.95
CA LEU A 223 8.91 14.91 -10.18
C LEU A 223 10.08 14.00 -9.79
N ILE A 224 11.31 14.36 -10.12
CA ILE A 224 12.52 13.63 -9.71
C ILE A 224 12.62 13.60 -8.17
N GLY A 225 12.44 14.76 -7.52
CA GLY A 225 12.39 14.85 -6.06
C GLY A 225 11.31 13.95 -5.46
N PHE A 226 10.14 13.91 -6.10
CA PHE A 226 9.04 13.04 -5.70
C PHE A 226 9.41 11.54 -5.77
N GLY A 227 10.06 11.12 -6.85
CA GLY A 227 10.57 9.75 -7.00
C GLY A 227 11.58 9.39 -5.91
N VAL A 228 12.59 10.24 -5.68
CA VAL A 228 13.63 10.03 -4.67
C VAL A 228 13.05 10.04 -3.24
N GLY A 229 12.16 10.97 -2.95
CA GLY A 229 11.49 11.05 -1.63
C GLY A 229 10.67 9.82 -1.28
N ALA A 230 10.12 9.13 -2.28
CA ALA A 230 9.38 7.89 -2.11
C ALA A 230 10.19 6.79 -1.40
N LEU A 231 11.51 6.74 -1.59
CA LEU A 231 12.40 5.78 -0.92
C LEU A 231 12.39 5.95 0.61
N PHE A 232 12.22 7.17 1.10
CA PHE A 232 12.25 7.49 2.52
C PHE A 232 10.87 7.48 3.17
N ALA A 233 9.84 7.84 2.40
CA ALA A 233 8.47 7.98 2.91
C ALA A 233 7.89 6.67 3.48
N GLY A 234 8.09 5.54 2.78
CA GLY A 234 7.65 4.22 3.22
C GLY A 234 8.20 3.84 4.59
N PRO A 235 9.53 3.70 4.73
CA PRO A 235 10.18 3.33 6.00
C PRO A 235 9.86 4.26 7.16
N LEU A 236 9.83 5.57 6.92
CA LEU A 236 9.45 6.54 7.95
C LEU A 236 8.03 6.32 8.44
N SER A 237 7.07 6.06 7.53
CA SER A 237 5.68 5.84 7.89
C SER A 237 5.43 4.53 8.64
N GLU A 238 6.28 3.52 8.44
CA GLU A 238 6.22 2.24 9.15
C GLU A 238 6.87 2.30 10.54
N THR A 239 7.74 3.27 10.78
CA THR A 239 8.41 3.44 12.07
C THR A 239 7.71 4.45 12.97
N LEU A 240 7.34 5.61 12.42
CA LEU A 240 6.75 6.72 13.17
C LEU A 240 5.21 6.68 13.20
N GLY A 241 4.61 5.89 12.31
CA GLY A 241 3.16 5.90 12.06
C GLY A 241 2.80 6.74 10.84
N ARG A 242 1.58 6.53 10.31
CA ARG A 242 1.11 7.20 9.08
C ARG A 242 0.84 8.69 9.32
N ASN A 243 0.08 9.00 10.36
CA ASN A 243 -0.39 10.37 10.60
C ASN A 243 0.75 11.37 10.92
N PRO A 244 1.70 11.11 11.82
CA PRO A 244 2.83 12.03 12.05
C PRO A 244 3.64 12.30 10.79
N VAL A 245 3.88 11.28 9.97
CA VAL A 245 4.65 11.41 8.74
C VAL A 245 3.91 12.26 7.72
N TYR A 246 2.60 12.08 7.53
CA TYR A 246 1.79 12.97 6.67
C TYR A 246 1.86 14.43 7.12
N ILE A 247 1.73 14.71 8.42
CA ILE A 247 1.76 16.08 8.94
C ILE A 247 3.15 16.72 8.72
N ILE A 248 4.21 16.02 9.10
CA ILE A 248 5.58 16.54 9.01
C ILE A 248 5.94 16.80 7.55
N THR A 249 5.70 15.82 6.67
CA THR A 249 6.08 15.94 5.26
C THR A 249 5.25 16.99 4.53
N LEU A 250 3.95 17.08 4.80
CA LEU A 250 3.09 18.12 4.21
C LEU A 250 3.50 19.52 4.68
N THR A 251 3.84 19.68 5.95
CA THR A 251 4.32 20.97 6.48
C THR A 251 5.65 21.38 5.85
N THR A 252 6.61 20.44 5.74
CA THR A 252 7.92 20.73 5.14
C THR A 252 7.79 21.00 3.63
N TYR A 253 6.93 20.25 2.94
CA TYR A 253 6.56 20.51 1.55
C TYR A 253 6.04 21.94 1.35
N MET A 254 5.12 22.41 2.22
CA MET A 254 4.56 23.77 2.15
C MET A 254 5.64 24.83 2.35
N ILE A 255 6.63 24.60 3.23
CA ILE A 255 7.76 25.53 3.42
C ILE A 255 8.55 25.68 2.11
N PHE A 256 8.81 24.58 1.39
CA PHE A 256 9.55 24.63 0.13
C PHE A 256 8.72 25.20 -1.04
N ILE A 257 7.40 24.99 -1.07
CA ILE A 257 6.50 25.68 -2.02
C ILE A 257 6.52 27.19 -1.76
N MET A 258 6.43 27.64 -0.51
CA MET A 258 6.55 29.04 -0.16
C MET A 258 7.92 29.61 -0.58
N ALA A 259 9.01 28.88 -0.33
CA ALA A 259 10.35 29.28 -0.73
C ALA A 259 10.49 29.37 -2.27
N SER A 260 9.85 28.47 -3.03
CA SER A 260 9.78 28.52 -4.49
C SER A 260 9.07 29.79 -4.97
N GLY A 261 7.93 30.16 -4.36
CA GLY A 261 7.20 31.37 -4.66
C GLY A 261 7.98 32.67 -4.35
N LEU A 262 8.96 32.62 -3.44
CA LEU A 262 9.84 33.73 -3.07
C LEU A 262 11.20 33.72 -3.79
N ALA A 263 11.46 32.73 -4.66
CA ALA A 263 12.72 32.59 -5.36
C ALA A 263 13.06 33.82 -6.21
N LYS A 264 14.31 34.28 -6.13
CA LYS A 264 14.83 35.43 -6.85
C LYS A 264 15.56 35.09 -8.13
N ASN A 265 15.95 33.84 -8.28
CA ASN A 265 16.65 33.30 -9.46
C ASN A 265 16.22 31.87 -9.71
N ILE A 266 16.49 31.39 -10.93
CA ILE A 266 16.11 30.05 -11.37
C ILE A 266 16.75 28.94 -10.52
N GLN A 267 18.00 29.10 -10.06
CA GLN A 267 18.68 28.09 -9.27
C GLN A 267 17.96 27.84 -7.93
N GLN A 268 17.50 28.90 -7.25
CA GLN A 268 16.72 28.78 -6.02
C GLN A 268 15.40 28.07 -6.28
N GLN A 269 14.69 28.44 -7.35
CA GLN A 269 13.42 27.80 -7.71
C GLN A 269 13.62 26.31 -7.97
N LEU A 270 14.62 25.91 -8.78
CA LEU A 270 14.90 24.53 -9.09
C LEU A 270 15.19 23.68 -7.86
N VAL A 271 16.01 24.19 -6.92
CA VAL A 271 16.33 23.50 -5.66
C VAL A 271 15.08 23.37 -4.78
N PHE A 272 14.30 24.45 -4.63
CA PHE A 272 13.11 24.42 -3.78
C PHE A 272 12.02 23.53 -4.37
N ARG A 273 11.87 23.48 -5.68
CA ARG A 273 10.96 22.56 -6.38
C ARG A 273 11.38 21.09 -6.20
N PHE A 274 12.65 20.77 -6.29
CA PHE A 274 13.15 19.42 -5.98
C PHE A 274 12.83 19.02 -4.54
N LEU A 275 13.10 19.90 -3.56
CA LEU A 275 12.82 19.63 -2.15
C LEU A 275 11.33 19.57 -1.86
N ALA A 276 10.50 20.41 -2.49
CA ALA A 276 9.06 20.32 -2.38
C ALA A 276 8.55 18.95 -2.92
N GLY A 277 9.04 18.51 -4.06
CA GLY A 277 8.73 17.17 -4.60
C GLY A 277 9.15 16.04 -3.64
N PHE A 278 10.38 16.13 -3.08
CA PHE A 278 10.92 15.14 -2.16
C PHE A 278 10.00 14.93 -0.94
N PHE A 279 9.60 16.00 -0.26
CA PHE A 279 8.70 15.91 0.89
C PHE A 279 7.24 15.67 0.48
N GLY A 280 6.83 16.08 -0.72
CA GLY A 280 5.51 15.83 -1.28
C GLY A 280 5.24 14.37 -1.67
N SER A 281 6.25 13.49 -1.74
CA SER A 281 6.11 12.11 -2.21
C SER A 281 5.29 11.19 -1.29
N THR A 282 5.20 11.52 -0.01
CA THR A 282 4.64 10.67 1.05
C THR A 282 3.21 10.17 0.77
N PRO A 283 2.24 10.99 0.33
CA PRO A 283 0.86 10.52 0.18
C PRO A 283 0.71 9.43 -0.87
N LEU A 284 1.38 9.52 -2.01
CA LEU A 284 1.26 8.47 -3.04
C LEU A 284 2.02 7.19 -2.66
N THR A 285 3.14 7.32 -1.97
CA THR A 285 3.94 6.17 -1.55
C THR A 285 3.27 5.40 -0.41
N CYS A 286 2.73 6.13 0.57
CA CYS A 286 2.14 5.52 1.77
C CYS A 286 0.66 5.19 1.63
N ALA A 287 -0.04 5.71 0.60
CA ALA A 287 -1.48 5.53 0.45
C ALA A 287 -1.90 4.07 0.31
N GLY A 288 -1.17 3.28 -0.48
CA GLY A 288 -1.45 1.84 -0.63
C GLY A 288 -1.44 1.11 0.71
N GLY A 289 -0.42 1.39 1.55
CA GLY A 289 -0.34 0.88 2.92
C GLY A 289 -1.48 1.39 3.81
N SER A 290 -1.73 2.70 3.81
CA SER A 290 -2.79 3.30 4.63
C SER A 290 -4.19 2.80 4.26
N ILE A 291 -4.46 2.55 2.97
CA ILE A 291 -5.72 1.99 2.51
C ILE A 291 -5.84 0.52 2.93
N SER A 292 -4.74 -0.25 2.86
CA SER A 292 -4.76 -1.64 3.33
C SER A 292 -4.85 -1.76 4.86
N ASP A 293 -4.39 -0.75 5.61
CA ASP A 293 -4.57 -0.68 7.06
C ASP A 293 -6.05 -0.48 7.46
N LEU A 294 -6.85 0.20 6.60
CA LEU A 294 -8.26 0.57 6.86
C LEU A 294 -9.27 -0.41 6.25
N TRP A 295 -8.95 -1.02 5.10
CA TRP A 295 -9.92 -1.74 4.30
C TRP A 295 -9.49 -3.18 4.05
N THR A 296 -10.44 -4.11 4.19
CA THR A 296 -10.22 -5.52 3.82
C THR A 296 -9.96 -5.67 2.32
N PRO A 297 -9.35 -6.77 1.84
CA PRO A 297 -9.09 -6.98 0.41
C PRO A 297 -10.32 -6.82 -0.49
N MET A 298 -11.52 -7.20 -0.01
CA MET A 298 -12.77 -7.03 -0.75
C MET A 298 -13.22 -5.57 -0.79
N GLU A 299 -13.15 -4.86 0.32
CA GLU A 299 -13.55 -3.45 0.41
C GLU A 299 -12.59 -2.51 -0.35
N ARG A 300 -11.32 -2.92 -0.53
CA ARG A 300 -10.33 -2.16 -1.33
C ARG A 300 -10.75 -2.00 -2.79
N VAL A 301 -11.64 -2.84 -3.31
CA VAL A 301 -12.22 -2.67 -4.66
C VAL A 301 -12.93 -1.31 -4.79
N PHE A 302 -13.51 -0.78 -3.71
CA PHE A 302 -14.15 0.55 -3.68
C PHE A 302 -13.20 1.65 -3.20
N ALA A 303 -12.47 1.39 -2.13
CA ALA A 303 -11.68 2.42 -1.46
C ALA A 303 -10.47 2.87 -2.28
N PHE A 304 -9.80 1.95 -2.98
CA PHE A 304 -8.62 2.28 -3.76
C PHE A 304 -8.92 3.15 -5.00
N PRO A 305 -9.97 2.90 -5.80
CA PRO A 305 -10.37 3.80 -6.89
C PRO A 305 -10.70 5.22 -6.43
N MET A 306 -11.29 5.41 -5.25
CA MET A 306 -11.57 6.73 -4.69
C MET A 306 -10.28 7.54 -4.48
N PHE A 307 -9.27 6.93 -3.91
CA PHE A 307 -7.94 7.54 -3.77
C PHE A 307 -7.27 7.77 -5.12
N ALA A 308 -7.30 6.78 -6.03
CA ALA A 308 -6.65 6.86 -7.31
C ALA A 308 -7.24 8.00 -8.18
N ASN A 309 -8.57 8.17 -8.19
CA ASN A 309 -9.21 9.30 -8.86
C ASN A 309 -8.68 10.64 -8.35
N ALA A 310 -8.64 10.84 -7.05
CA ALA A 310 -8.16 12.10 -6.47
C ALA A 310 -6.69 12.34 -6.78
N ALA A 311 -5.84 11.30 -6.71
CA ALA A 311 -4.42 11.39 -7.01
C ALA A 311 -4.13 11.78 -8.47
N PHE A 312 -4.92 11.27 -9.44
CA PHE A 312 -4.77 11.64 -10.85
C PHE A 312 -5.49 12.93 -11.20
N LEU A 313 -6.58 13.26 -10.50
CA LEU A 313 -7.26 14.54 -10.70
C LEU A 313 -6.34 15.73 -10.35
N GLY A 314 -5.39 15.55 -9.42
CA GLY A 314 -4.40 16.56 -9.06
C GLY A 314 -3.62 17.09 -10.28
N PRO A 315 -2.80 16.26 -10.96
CA PRO A 315 -2.04 16.66 -12.12
C PRO A 315 -2.88 17.22 -13.28
N ILE A 316 -4.17 16.85 -13.36
CA ILE A 316 -5.11 17.34 -14.36
C ILE A 316 -5.64 18.74 -14.01
N MET A 317 -5.95 18.98 -12.73
CA MET A 317 -6.46 20.26 -12.27
C MET A 317 -5.36 21.33 -12.16
N GLY A 318 -4.09 20.92 -12.06
CA GLY A 318 -2.95 21.83 -12.07
C GLY A 318 -2.96 22.75 -13.28
N PRO A 319 -2.91 22.23 -14.52
CA PRO A 319 -2.96 23.03 -15.74
C PRO A 319 -4.24 23.85 -15.89
N VAL A 320 -5.38 23.37 -15.38
CA VAL A 320 -6.63 24.14 -15.37
C VAL A 320 -6.45 25.43 -14.55
N MET A 321 -5.98 25.31 -13.31
CA MET A 321 -5.76 26.46 -12.44
C MET A 321 -4.61 27.35 -12.95
N GLY A 322 -3.48 26.73 -13.31
CA GLY A 322 -2.29 27.41 -13.82
C GLY A 322 -2.56 28.18 -15.11
N GLY A 323 -3.40 27.64 -16.03
CA GLY A 323 -3.78 28.26 -17.27
C GLY A 323 -4.50 29.60 -17.07
N PHE A 324 -5.46 29.67 -16.16
CA PHE A 324 -6.14 30.93 -15.82
C PHE A 324 -5.23 31.91 -15.10
N ILE A 325 -4.36 31.46 -14.21
CA ILE A 325 -3.36 32.31 -13.56
C ILE A 325 -2.37 32.86 -14.59
N ALA A 326 -1.87 32.01 -15.49
CA ALA A 326 -0.94 32.41 -16.55
C ALA A 326 -1.58 33.36 -17.58
N GLN A 327 -2.87 33.25 -17.82
CA GLN A 327 -3.60 34.16 -18.72
C GLN A 327 -3.85 35.54 -18.11
N SER A 328 -3.99 35.62 -16.78
CA SER A 328 -4.33 36.87 -16.08
C SER A 328 -3.20 37.89 -16.15
N THR A 329 -3.54 39.11 -16.48
CA THR A 329 -2.60 40.26 -16.45
C THR A 329 -2.51 40.92 -15.07
N SER A 330 -3.49 40.65 -14.20
CA SER A 330 -3.59 41.30 -12.87
C SER A 330 -2.72 40.61 -11.80
N VAL A 331 -2.27 39.39 -12.04
CA VAL A 331 -1.48 38.60 -11.08
C VAL A 331 -0.17 38.11 -11.71
N THR A 332 0.86 37.97 -10.88
CA THR A 332 2.14 37.38 -11.32
C THR A 332 2.03 35.86 -11.45
N TRP A 333 2.94 35.26 -12.21
CA TRP A 333 3.02 33.78 -12.33
C TRP A 333 3.21 33.11 -10.96
N ARG A 334 3.82 33.80 -9.97
CA ARG A 334 4.04 33.29 -8.60
C ARG A 334 2.74 32.89 -7.89
N TRP A 335 1.58 33.32 -8.39
CA TRP A 335 0.29 32.90 -7.85
C TRP A 335 0.02 31.41 -8.03
N VAL A 336 0.74 30.71 -8.94
CA VAL A 336 0.68 29.23 -9.00
C VAL A 336 1.18 28.60 -7.70
N GLU A 337 2.25 29.15 -7.12
CA GLU A 337 2.79 28.71 -5.84
C GLU A 337 1.89 29.09 -4.66
N TRP A 338 1.39 30.33 -4.65
CA TRP A 338 0.50 30.79 -3.58
C TRP A 338 -0.82 30.04 -3.57
N THR A 339 -1.41 29.74 -4.72
CA THR A 339 -2.62 28.91 -4.83
C THR A 339 -2.36 27.50 -4.28
N THR A 340 -1.25 26.89 -4.65
CA THR A 340 -0.83 25.58 -4.14
C THR A 340 -0.64 25.62 -2.62
N LEU A 341 0.00 26.68 -2.09
CA LEU A 341 0.22 26.85 -0.65
C LEU A 341 -1.09 26.98 0.12
N ILE A 342 -2.05 27.77 -0.39
CA ILE A 342 -3.38 27.97 0.23
C ILE A 342 -4.14 26.64 0.27
N MET A 343 -4.19 25.90 -0.84
CA MET A 343 -4.85 24.59 -0.90
C MET A 343 -4.20 23.59 0.06
N SER A 344 -2.86 23.56 0.08
CA SER A 344 -2.11 22.68 0.98
C SER A 344 -2.33 23.02 2.45
N GLY A 345 -2.41 24.31 2.78
CA GLY A 345 -2.71 24.80 4.13
C GLY A 345 -4.10 24.37 4.60
N LEU A 346 -5.11 24.50 3.73
CA LEU A 346 -6.46 24.00 4.02
C LEU A 346 -6.45 22.50 4.29
N VAL A 347 -5.78 21.73 3.43
CA VAL A 347 -5.68 20.26 3.59
C VAL A 347 -4.92 19.90 4.86
N LEU A 348 -3.84 20.61 5.20
CA LEU A 348 -3.11 20.38 6.46
C LEU A 348 -4.02 20.60 7.68
N VAL A 349 -4.82 21.66 7.69
CA VAL A 349 -5.79 21.92 8.77
C VAL A 349 -6.80 20.77 8.87
N LEU A 350 -7.36 20.31 7.74
CA LEU A 350 -8.29 19.18 7.72
C LEU A 350 -7.64 17.88 8.24
N VAL A 351 -6.40 17.60 7.83
CA VAL A 351 -5.63 16.44 8.30
C VAL A 351 -5.37 16.52 9.80
N LEU A 352 -4.99 17.67 10.34
CA LEU A 352 -4.80 17.87 11.77
C LEU A 352 -6.06 17.62 12.59
N ILE A 353 -7.24 17.97 12.03
CA ILE A 353 -8.53 17.82 12.70
C ILE A 353 -9.07 16.39 12.55
N PHE A 354 -9.06 15.81 11.35
CA PHE A 354 -9.82 14.61 11.01
C PHE A 354 -8.99 13.34 10.84
N GLN A 355 -7.67 13.43 10.55
CA GLN A 355 -6.87 12.23 10.29
C GLN A 355 -6.45 11.53 11.59
N PRO A 356 -6.92 10.30 11.87
CA PRO A 356 -6.43 9.47 12.96
C PRO A 356 -5.16 8.73 12.55
N GLU A 357 -4.47 8.12 13.53
CA GLU A 357 -3.45 7.12 13.23
C GLU A 357 -4.10 5.83 12.73
N THR A 358 -3.61 5.30 11.62
CA THR A 358 -4.17 4.11 10.96
C THR A 358 -3.25 2.90 11.01
N TYR A 359 -1.99 3.07 11.39
CA TYR A 359 -1.01 2.00 11.38
C TYR A 359 -1.13 1.12 12.62
N ALA A 360 -1.65 -0.10 12.44
CA ALA A 360 -1.93 -1.05 13.51
C ALA A 360 -0.74 -1.34 14.43
N PRO A 361 0.52 -1.54 13.94
CA PRO A 361 1.66 -1.79 14.83
C PRO A 361 1.94 -0.64 15.80
N VAL A 362 1.78 0.62 15.39
CA VAL A 362 1.96 1.79 16.26
C VAL A 362 0.84 1.87 17.30
N LEU A 363 -0.41 1.55 16.92
CA LEU A 363 -1.52 1.50 17.87
C LEU A 363 -1.30 0.43 18.95
N LEU A 364 -0.78 -0.74 18.58
CA LEU A 364 -0.41 -1.79 19.52
C LEU A 364 0.79 -1.39 20.40
N ALA A 365 1.76 -0.64 19.87
CA ALA A 365 2.86 -0.10 20.67
C ALA A 365 2.34 0.91 21.71
N TRP A 366 1.37 1.77 21.37
CA TRP A 366 0.73 2.64 22.34
C TRP A 366 -0.03 1.84 23.41
N LYS A 367 -0.76 0.77 23.02
CA LYS A 367 -1.44 -0.12 23.96
C LYS A 367 -0.46 -0.78 24.92
N ALA A 368 0.67 -1.32 24.41
CA ALA A 368 1.74 -1.90 25.22
C ALA A 368 2.34 -0.88 26.21
N GLN A 369 2.59 0.35 25.74
CA GLN A 369 3.08 1.43 26.61
C GLN A 369 2.11 1.80 27.73
N HIS A 370 0.79 1.81 27.44
CA HIS A 370 -0.22 2.06 28.48
C HIS A 370 -0.32 0.91 29.48
N LEU A 371 -0.24 -0.34 29.01
CA LEU A 371 -0.22 -1.51 29.88
C LEU A 371 1.00 -1.47 30.81
N ARG A 372 2.20 -1.17 30.29
CA ARG A 372 3.41 -0.99 31.13
C ARG A 372 3.23 0.07 32.21
N LYS A 373 2.57 1.18 31.90
CA LYS A 373 2.31 2.27 32.86
C LYS A 373 1.30 1.88 33.94
N VAL A 374 0.26 1.13 33.58
CA VAL A 374 -0.82 0.74 34.51
C VAL A 374 -0.42 -0.45 35.37
N THR A 375 0.27 -1.44 34.78
CA THR A 375 0.65 -2.68 35.50
C THR A 375 2.01 -2.58 36.21
N GLY A 376 2.87 -1.62 35.81
CA GLY A 376 4.27 -1.57 36.27
C GLY A 376 5.17 -2.65 35.66
N ASP A 377 4.64 -3.55 34.82
CA ASP A 377 5.36 -4.68 34.23
C ASP A 377 5.93 -4.33 32.86
N GLN A 378 7.25 -4.30 32.73
CA GLN A 378 7.96 -3.96 31.50
C GLN A 378 7.91 -5.06 30.42
N ARG A 379 7.40 -6.24 30.74
CA ARG A 379 7.31 -7.37 29.80
C ARG A 379 6.24 -7.21 28.74
N PHE A 380 5.31 -6.24 28.87
CA PHE A 380 4.33 -5.92 27.83
C PHE A 380 5.01 -5.20 26.67
N VAL A 381 5.08 -5.83 25.50
CA VAL A 381 5.72 -5.30 24.30
C VAL A 381 4.84 -5.47 23.06
N ALA A 382 4.97 -4.57 22.10
CA ALA A 382 4.36 -4.75 20.79
C ALA A 382 5.30 -5.57 19.89
N GLU A 383 4.74 -6.23 18.88
CA GLU A 383 5.50 -7.02 17.90
C GLU A 383 6.63 -6.21 17.25
N MET A 384 6.37 -4.92 16.95
CA MET A 384 7.39 -4.05 16.36
C MET A 384 8.56 -3.72 17.32
N GLU A 385 8.35 -3.80 18.65
CA GLU A 385 9.39 -3.56 19.67
C GLU A 385 10.29 -4.78 19.85
N ILE A 386 9.80 -6.00 19.55
CA ILE A 386 10.55 -7.25 19.68
C ILE A 386 11.64 -7.37 18.63
N ARG A 387 11.38 -6.88 17.42
CA ARG A 387 12.32 -7.02 16.29
C ARG A 387 13.66 -6.34 16.50
N GLY A 388 13.79 -5.43 17.49
CA GLY A 388 15.05 -4.91 18.04
C GLY A 388 16.08 -4.31 17.07
N GLU A 389 15.81 -4.30 15.77
CA GLU A 389 16.72 -3.79 14.76
C GLU A 389 16.89 -2.27 14.89
N PRO A 390 18.12 -1.75 14.90
CA PRO A 390 18.35 -0.31 14.96
C PRO A 390 17.74 0.39 13.75
N PHE A 391 17.21 1.60 13.95
CA PHE A 391 16.53 2.38 12.92
C PHE A 391 17.34 2.51 11.62
N LEU A 392 18.64 2.74 11.71
CA LEU A 392 19.53 2.88 10.56
C LEU A 392 19.62 1.59 9.73
N GLN A 393 19.64 0.43 10.37
CA GLN A 393 19.67 -0.86 9.67
C GLN A 393 18.35 -1.12 8.95
N ARG A 394 17.21 -0.81 9.59
CA ARG A 394 15.88 -0.88 8.94
C ARG A 394 15.80 0.07 7.75
N LEU A 395 16.28 1.29 7.91
CA LEU A 395 16.33 2.29 6.84
C LEU A 395 17.20 1.80 5.68
N GLY A 396 18.42 1.30 5.96
CA GLY A 396 19.30 0.74 4.94
C GLY A 396 18.66 -0.40 4.16
N THR A 397 18.04 -1.35 4.85
CA THR A 397 17.31 -2.45 4.22
C THR A 397 16.15 -1.95 3.37
N ALA A 398 15.38 -0.98 3.86
CA ALA A 398 14.24 -0.42 3.16
C ALA A 398 14.65 0.41 1.93
N LEU A 399 15.82 1.06 1.97
CA LEU A 399 16.38 1.78 0.82
C LEU A 399 16.90 0.83 -0.27
N TYR A 400 17.46 -0.32 0.11
CA TYR A 400 18.03 -1.28 -0.84
C TYR A 400 16.97 -2.18 -1.49
N ARG A 401 15.95 -2.62 -0.74
CA ARG A 401 14.90 -3.53 -1.23
C ARG A 401 14.18 -3.08 -2.50
N PRO A 402 13.81 -1.81 -2.70
CA PRO A 402 13.17 -1.36 -3.94
C PRO A 402 14.00 -1.65 -5.19
N PHE A 403 15.32 -1.55 -5.12
CA PHE A 403 16.20 -1.84 -6.26
C PHE A 403 16.24 -3.33 -6.59
N LEU A 404 16.21 -4.21 -5.57
CA LEU A 404 16.09 -5.66 -5.79
C LEU A 404 14.75 -6.02 -6.43
N LEU A 405 13.67 -5.42 -5.94
CA LEU A 405 12.32 -5.70 -6.45
C LEU A 405 12.07 -5.11 -7.83
N ALA A 406 12.81 -4.06 -8.23
CA ALA A 406 12.72 -3.49 -9.58
C ALA A 406 13.09 -4.50 -10.68
N ILE A 407 13.92 -5.49 -10.36
CA ILE A 407 14.37 -6.53 -11.31
C ILE A 407 13.37 -7.70 -11.40
N GLU A 408 12.47 -7.85 -10.41
CA GLU A 408 11.42 -8.88 -10.42
C GLU A 408 10.50 -8.71 -11.63
N PRO A 409 10.21 -9.78 -12.40
CA PRO A 409 9.52 -9.66 -13.70
C PRO A 409 8.17 -8.95 -13.63
N ILE A 410 7.39 -9.19 -12.57
CA ILE A 410 6.09 -8.54 -12.38
C ILE A 410 6.27 -7.05 -12.11
N VAL A 411 7.16 -6.70 -11.17
CA VAL A 411 7.44 -5.31 -10.80
C VAL A 411 8.03 -4.57 -11.98
N PHE A 412 8.97 -5.17 -12.70
CA PHE A 412 9.62 -4.58 -13.88
C PHE A 412 8.61 -4.23 -14.99
N LEU A 413 7.78 -5.18 -15.41
CA LEU A 413 6.81 -4.94 -16.49
C LEU A 413 5.70 -3.97 -16.08
N VAL A 414 5.23 -4.04 -14.85
CA VAL A 414 4.26 -3.05 -14.32
C VAL A 414 4.91 -1.67 -14.22
N THR A 415 6.16 -1.58 -13.79
CA THR A 415 6.91 -0.32 -13.74
C THR A 415 7.05 0.27 -15.13
N LEU A 416 7.45 -0.52 -16.11
CA LEU A 416 7.60 -0.08 -17.50
C LEU A 416 6.27 0.47 -18.04
N TYR A 417 5.16 -0.24 -17.80
CA TYR A 417 3.85 0.19 -18.26
C TYR A 417 3.42 1.52 -17.61
N LEU A 418 3.50 1.61 -16.30
CA LEU A 418 3.14 2.83 -15.58
C LEU A 418 4.08 3.99 -15.92
N THR A 419 5.36 3.72 -16.21
CA THR A 419 6.31 4.74 -16.65
C THR A 419 5.90 5.34 -17.99
N VAL A 420 5.52 4.52 -18.97
CA VAL A 420 5.02 5.01 -20.26
C VAL A 420 3.77 5.87 -20.10
N ILE A 421 2.82 5.46 -19.27
CA ILE A 421 1.62 6.24 -18.95
C ILE A 421 2.00 7.62 -18.37
N TYR A 422 2.95 7.65 -17.45
CA TYR A 422 3.39 8.91 -16.82
C TYR A 422 4.19 9.80 -17.77
N ILE A 423 5.01 9.22 -18.65
CA ILE A 423 5.66 9.94 -19.74
C ILE A 423 4.58 10.66 -20.57
N VAL A 424 3.54 9.95 -21.03
CA VAL A 424 2.47 10.54 -21.82
C VAL A 424 1.74 11.64 -21.04
N LEU A 425 1.36 11.36 -19.78
CA LEU A 425 0.61 12.31 -18.95
C LEU A 425 1.37 13.64 -18.76
N PHE A 426 2.66 13.56 -18.43
CA PHE A 426 3.47 14.75 -18.20
C PHE A 426 3.95 15.41 -19.48
N THR A 427 4.13 14.66 -20.58
CA THR A 427 4.41 15.22 -21.88
C THR A 427 3.19 15.97 -22.45
N PHE A 428 1.96 15.63 -22.04
CA PHE A 428 0.76 16.40 -22.39
C PHE A 428 0.73 17.79 -21.76
N LEU A 429 1.49 18.05 -20.69
CA LEU A 429 1.58 19.41 -20.13
C LEU A 429 2.06 20.42 -21.19
N ASP A 430 2.99 20.00 -22.04
CA ASP A 430 3.46 20.81 -23.18
C ASP A 430 2.61 20.54 -24.43
N GLY A 431 2.25 19.26 -24.67
CA GLY A 431 1.55 18.82 -25.85
C GLY A 431 0.18 19.49 -26.05
N TYR A 432 -0.52 19.79 -24.98
CA TYR A 432 -1.83 20.45 -25.07
C TYR A 432 -1.74 21.89 -25.56
N ASP A 433 -0.63 22.60 -25.26
CA ASP A 433 -0.39 23.93 -25.82
C ASP A 433 -0.17 23.84 -27.35
N TYR A 434 0.49 22.83 -27.87
CA TYR A 434 0.61 22.60 -29.31
C TYR A 434 -0.71 22.16 -29.94
N ILE A 435 -1.46 21.24 -29.33
CA ILE A 435 -2.71 20.69 -29.87
C ILE A 435 -3.83 21.73 -29.83
N PHE A 436 -4.07 22.33 -28.68
CA PHE A 436 -5.22 23.21 -28.47
C PHE A 436 -4.84 24.69 -28.63
N GLY A 437 -3.68 25.10 -28.14
CA GLY A 437 -3.21 26.48 -28.24
C GLY A 437 -2.79 26.85 -29.67
N GLU A 438 -1.85 26.14 -30.29
CA GLU A 438 -1.31 26.50 -31.60
C GLU A 438 -2.24 26.05 -32.75
N ILE A 439 -2.71 24.79 -32.75
CA ILE A 439 -3.52 24.26 -33.88
C ILE A 439 -4.96 24.80 -33.86
N HIS A 440 -5.61 24.83 -32.68
CA HIS A 440 -7.00 25.27 -32.54
C HIS A 440 -7.16 26.72 -32.06
N GLY A 441 -6.07 27.42 -31.75
CA GLY A 441 -6.07 28.85 -31.39
C GLY A 441 -6.75 29.16 -30.05
N THR A 442 -6.78 28.21 -29.10
CA THR A 442 -7.41 28.45 -27.79
C THR A 442 -6.52 29.29 -26.87
N SER A 443 -7.16 30.08 -26.01
CA SER A 443 -6.42 30.80 -24.96
C SER A 443 -5.85 29.85 -23.92
N ARG A 444 -4.80 30.28 -23.18
CA ARG A 444 -4.14 29.44 -22.14
C ARG A 444 -5.11 28.88 -21.11
N GLY A 445 -6.10 29.66 -20.68
CA GLY A 445 -7.13 29.18 -19.75
C GLY A 445 -8.02 28.08 -20.35
N ILE A 446 -8.41 28.23 -21.63
CA ILE A 446 -9.22 27.23 -22.35
C ILE A 446 -8.38 25.98 -22.63
N THR A 447 -7.12 26.12 -23.03
CA THR A 447 -6.18 25.00 -23.16
C THR A 447 -6.07 24.20 -21.85
N GLY A 448 -5.97 24.89 -20.71
CA GLY A 448 -6.05 24.26 -19.40
C GLY A 448 -7.36 23.51 -19.17
N LEU A 449 -8.51 24.07 -19.57
CA LEU A 449 -9.81 23.38 -19.45
C LEU A 449 -9.88 22.10 -20.29
N CYS A 450 -9.14 21.99 -21.38
CA CYS A 450 -9.12 20.78 -22.22
C CYS A 450 -8.62 19.55 -21.43
N PHE A 451 -7.80 19.75 -20.38
CA PHE A 451 -7.39 18.65 -19.47
C PHE A 451 -8.58 18.01 -18.74
N LEU A 452 -9.72 18.69 -18.58
CA LEU A 452 -10.92 18.10 -18.00
C LEU A 452 -11.46 16.91 -18.81
N SER A 453 -11.13 16.81 -20.10
CA SER A 453 -11.45 15.61 -20.88
C SER A 453 -10.85 14.35 -20.25
N ILE A 454 -9.60 14.41 -19.79
CA ILE A 454 -8.94 13.32 -19.08
C ILE A 454 -9.65 13.03 -17.74
N ALA A 455 -10.07 14.07 -17.01
CA ALA A 455 -10.81 13.91 -15.75
C ALA A 455 -12.14 13.16 -15.95
N ILE A 456 -12.88 13.47 -17.01
CA ILE A 456 -14.12 12.75 -17.35
C ILE A 456 -13.82 11.26 -17.56
N GLY A 457 -12.72 10.94 -18.24
CA GLY A 457 -12.27 9.57 -18.44
C GLY A 457 -11.95 8.84 -17.13
N LEU A 458 -11.29 9.52 -16.18
CA LEU A 458 -11.00 8.96 -14.85
C LEU A 458 -12.30 8.54 -14.13
N PHE A 459 -13.31 9.41 -14.12
CA PHE A 459 -14.61 9.06 -13.52
C PHE A 459 -15.29 7.93 -14.27
N GLY A 460 -15.16 7.88 -15.62
CA GLY A 460 -15.64 6.78 -16.44
C GLY A 460 -15.09 5.42 -16.04
N ALA A 461 -13.80 5.33 -15.70
CA ALA A 461 -13.20 4.11 -15.19
C ALA A 461 -13.83 3.63 -13.86
N SER A 462 -14.29 4.55 -13.03
CA SER A 462 -14.93 4.23 -11.75
C SER A 462 -16.32 3.60 -11.89
N LEU A 463 -16.96 3.72 -13.04
CA LEU A 463 -18.25 3.06 -13.32
C LEU A 463 -18.14 1.53 -13.33
N TRP A 464 -16.94 0.99 -13.53
CA TRP A 464 -16.69 -0.46 -13.44
C TRP A 464 -16.64 -0.99 -12.01
N VAL A 465 -16.44 -0.14 -11.00
CA VAL A 465 -16.30 -0.55 -9.60
C VAL A 465 -17.42 -1.45 -9.11
N PRO A 466 -18.73 -1.12 -9.29
CA PRO A 466 -19.81 -1.98 -8.81
C PRO A 466 -19.85 -3.34 -9.53
N MET A 467 -19.50 -3.38 -10.82
CA MET A 467 -19.48 -4.61 -11.59
C MET A 467 -18.34 -5.53 -11.18
N ILE A 468 -17.13 -5.00 -11.05
CA ILE A 468 -15.96 -5.76 -10.59
C ILE A 468 -16.17 -6.26 -9.16
N TYR A 469 -16.82 -5.48 -8.29
CA TYR A 469 -17.19 -5.93 -6.96
C TYR A 469 -18.18 -7.11 -6.97
N LYS A 470 -19.19 -7.06 -7.84
CA LYS A 470 -20.12 -8.19 -8.00
C LYS A 470 -19.39 -9.46 -8.44
N TRP A 471 -18.45 -9.34 -9.40
CA TRP A 471 -17.63 -10.46 -9.83
C TRP A 471 -16.73 -10.97 -8.70
N ALA A 472 -16.05 -10.07 -7.98
CA ALA A 472 -15.22 -10.43 -6.82
C ALA A 472 -16.02 -11.20 -5.77
N LYS A 473 -17.24 -10.77 -5.48
CA LYS A 473 -18.12 -11.43 -4.50
C LYS A 473 -18.53 -12.82 -4.97
N ARG A 474 -18.88 -12.97 -6.26
CA ARG A 474 -19.23 -14.27 -6.84
C ARG A 474 -18.06 -15.24 -6.83
N ASP A 475 -16.88 -14.79 -7.27
CA ASP A 475 -15.72 -15.64 -7.33
C ASP A 475 -15.22 -16.01 -5.92
N MET A 476 -15.35 -15.09 -4.95
CA MET A 476 -15.03 -15.38 -3.55
C MET A 476 -15.96 -16.44 -2.97
N ALA A 477 -17.27 -16.40 -3.26
CA ALA A 477 -18.22 -17.41 -2.82
C ALA A 477 -17.85 -18.81 -3.39
N ALA A 478 -17.53 -18.89 -4.70
CA ALA A 478 -17.10 -20.12 -5.33
C ALA A 478 -15.76 -20.67 -4.77
N ILE A 479 -14.86 -19.77 -4.35
CA ILE A 479 -13.59 -20.17 -3.71
C ILE A 479 -13.84 -20.68 -2.29
N GLN A 480 -14.75 -20.03 -1.54
CA GLN A 480 -15.12 -20.47 -0.19
C GLN A 480 -15.80 -21.86 -0.19
N GLU A 481 -16.65 -22.15 -1.16
CA GLU A 481 -17.24 -23.49 -1.37
C GLU A 481 -16.19 -24.57 -1.60
N ARG A 482 -15.03 -24.21 -2.19
CA ARG A 482 -13.88 -25.09 -2.40
C ARG A 482 -12.89 -25.11 -1.23
N GLY A 483 -13.22 -24.45 -0.11
CA GLY A 483 -12.36 -24.37 1.08
C GLY A 483 -11.26 -23.33 1.01
N GLY A 484 -11.21 -22.50 -0.03
CA GLY A 484 -10.26 -21.39 -0.15
C GLY A 484 -10.71 -20.15 0.65
N SER A 485 -9.76 -19.29 0.99
CA SER A 485 -10.04 -18.11 1.83
C SER A 485 -9.75 -16.75 1.17
N ARG A 486 -9.13 -16.74 -0.01
CA ARG A 486 -8.67 -15.49 -0.67
C ARG A 486 -8.85 -15.54 -2.18
N LEU A 487 -9.13 -14.38 -2.77
CA LEU A 487 -9.11 -14.19 -4.22
C LEU A 487 -7.68 -14.23 -4.75
N PRO A 488 -7.44 -14.85 -5.92
CA PRO A 488 -6.14 -14.81 -6.57
C PRO A 488 -5.80 -13.36 -6.98
N PRO A 489 -4.52 -12.94 -6.88
CA PRO A 489 -4.11 -11.59 -7.27
C PRO A 489 -4.46 -11.24 -8.72
N GLU A 490 -4.49 -12.22 -9.63
CA GLU A 490 -4.87 -12.06 -11.05
C GLU A 490 -6.27 -11.47 -11.22
N PHE A 491 -7.17 -11.64 -10.26
CA PHE A 491 -8.48 -11.00 -10.28
C PHE A 491 -8.38 -9.47 -10.40
N ARG A 492 -7.31 -8.86 -9.86
CA ARG A 492 -7.09 -7.41 -9.93
C ARG A 492 -6.83 -6.89 -11.35
N LEU A 493 -6.48 -7.77 -12.30
CA LEU A 493 -6.11 -7.40 -13.66
C LEU A 493 -7.30 -7.05 -14.57
N TRP A 494 -8.55 -7.33 -14.16
CA TRP A 494 -9.74 -7.00 -14.94
C TRP A 494 -9.80 -5.54 -15.38
N TYR A 495 -9.52 -4.60 -14.46
CA TYR A 495 -9.46 -3.19 -14.83
C TYR A 495 -8.44 -2.91 -15.94
N ALA A 496 -7.21 -3.45 -15.82
CA ALA A 496 -6.18 -3.24 -16.82
C ALA A 496 -6.53 -3.88 -18.17
N MET A 497 -7.15 -5.06 -18.17
CA MET A 497 -7.56 -5.71 -19.43
C MET A 497 -8.57 -4.86 -20.21
N PHE A 498 -9.50 -4.17 -19.54
CA PHE A 498 -10.43 -3.26 -20.19
C PHE A 498 -9.80 -1.91 -20.55
N GLY A 499 -8.87 -1.41 -19.73
CA GLY A 499 -8.27 -0.10 -19.90
C GLY A 499 -7.03 -0.07 -20.82
N ALA A 500 -6.27 -1.16 -20.89
CA ALA A 500 -5.00 -1.18 -21.61
C ALA A 500 -5.13 -0.83 -23.10
N PRO A 501 -6.10 -1.36 -23.89
CA PRO A 501 -6.25 -0.99 -25.29
C PRO A 501 -6.68 0.46 -25.50
N ALA A 502 -7.35 1.08 -24.52
CA ALA A 502 -7.86 2.44 -24.62
C ALA A 502 -6.71 3.46 -24.75
N ILE A 503 -5.55 3.21 -24.13
CA ILE A 503 -4.40 4.13 -24.13
C ILE A 503 -3.83 4.31 -25.55
N PRO A 504 -3.35 3.29 -26.27
CA PRO A 504 -2.84 3.49 -27.62
C PRO A 504 -3.91 3.96 -28.59
N ILE A 505 -5.15 3.48 -28.50
CA ILE A 505 -6.25 3.94 -29.34
C ILE A 505 -6.46 5.44 -29.16
N SER A 506 -6.46 5.95 -27.94
CA SER A 506 -6.62 7.37 -27.65
C SER A 506 -5.47 8.22 -28.21
N LEU A 507 -4.23 7.73 -28.11
CA LEU A 507 -3.06 8.44 -28.61
C LEU A 507 -3.02 8.52 -30.13
N PHE A 508 -3.29 7.42 -30.83
CA PHE A 508 -3.43 7.43 -32.29
C PHE A 508 -4.61 8.31 -32.72
N TRP A 509 -5.75 8.19 -32.05
CA TRP A 509 -6.93 9.02 -32.34
C TRP A 509 -6.60 10.50 -32.17
N MET A 510 -6.06 10.91 -31.03
CA MET A 510 -5.66 12.29 -30.76
C MET A 510 -4.62 12.78 -31.78
N GLY A 511 -3.58 11.98 -32.03
CA GLY A 511 -2.50 12.34 -32.96
C GLY A 511 -2.98 12.61 -34.37
N TRP A 512 -3.89 11.79 -34.91
CA TRP A 512 -4.36 11.90 -36.29
C TRP A 512 -5.67 12.68 -36.47
N THR A 513 -6.17 13.29 -35.39
CA THR A 513 -7.33 14.23 -35.48
C THR A 513 -6.98 15.64 -35.00
N SER A 514 -5.74 15.91 -34.65
CA SER A 514 -5.28 17.25 -34.24
C SER A 514 -4.89 18.08 -35.46
N TYR A 515 -5.90 18.46 -36.28
CA TYR A 515 -5.75 19.38 -37.40
C TYR A 515 -6.70 20.54 -37.26
N SER A 516 -6.36 21.71 -37.78
CA SER A 516 -7.18 22.94 -37.70
C SER A 516 -8.54 22.84 -38.34
N HIS A 517 -8.71 21.93 -39.34
CA HIS A 517 -9.99 21.69 -40.04
C HIS A 517 -10.85 20.63 -39.34
N ILE A 518 -10.33 19.92 -38.33
CA ILE A 518 -11.12 18.93 -37.57
C ILE A 518 -11.61 19.60 -36.28
N SER A 519 -12.84 19.24 -35.90
CA SER A 519 -13.44 19.79 -34.67
C SER A 519 -12.61 19.47 -33.42
N ILE A 520 -12.44 20.44 -32.55
CA ILE A 520 -11.76 20.33 -31.23
C ILE A 520 -12.36 19.22 -30.36
N TRP A 521 -13.61 18.83 -30.58
CA TRP A 521 -14.26 17.76 -29.83
C TRP A 521 -13.63 16.39 -30.08
N SER A 522 -13.01 16.18 -31.25
CA SER A 522 -12.35 14.90 -31.57
C SER A 522 -11.14 14.62 -30.67
N PRO A 523 -10.12 15.48 -30.58
CA PRO A 523 -9.01 15.28 -29.63
C PRO A 523 -9.46 15.31 -28.18
N LEU A 524 -10.52 16.05 -27.81
CA LEU A 524 -11.10 16.02 -26.46
C LEU A 524 -11.70 14.64 -26.13
N ALA A 525 -12.45 14.05 -27.06
CA ALA A 525 -13.01 12.70 -26.89
C ALA A 525 -11.89 11.63 -26.75
N ALA A 526 -10.80 11.78 -27.50
CA ALA A 526 -9.62 10.95 -27.32
C ALA A 526 -9.00 11.12 -25.92
N GLY A 527 -8.97 12.36 -25.38
CA GLY A 527 -8.55 12.64 -24.01
C GLY A 527 -9.39 11.91 -22.96
N VAL A 528 -10.72 11.81 -23.17
CA VAL A 528 -11.61 11.02 -22.28
C VAL A 528 -11.20 9.54 -22.28
N LEU A 529 -10.96 8.97 -23.46
CA LEU A 529 -10.54 7.58 -23.59
C LEU A 529 -9.17 7.32 -22.96
N PHE A 530 -8.23 8.28 -23.07
CA PHE A 530 -6.94 8.23 -22.41
C PHE A 530 -7.08 8.18 -20.89
N GLY A 531 -7.84 9.11 -20.30
CA GLY A 531 -8.07 9.16 -18.85
C GLY A 531 -8.69 7.87 -18.31
N TYR A 532 -9.66 7.31 -19.04
CA TYR A 532 -10.25 6.01 -18.72
C TYR A 532 -9.18 4.90 -18.66
N GLY A 533 -8.34 4.78 -19.69
CA GLY A 533 -7.30 3.76 -19.77
C GLY A 533 -6.25 3.90 -18.64
N VAL A 534 -5.80 5.13 -18.41
CA VAL A 534 -4.79 5.43 -17.38
C VAL A 534 -5.24 4.97 -16.00
N LEU A 535 -6.44 5.33 -15.57
CA LEU A 535 -6.94 4.98 -14.25
C LEU A 535 -7.17 3.48 -14.11
N CYS A 536 -7.71 2.82 -15.12
CA CYS A 536 -7.91 1.38 -15.13
C CYS A 536 -6.60 0.63 -14.94
N VAL A 537 -5.55 0.99 -15.69
CA VAL A 537 -4.23 0.34 -15.59
C VAL A 537 -3.58 0.64 -14.24
N PHE A 538 -3.69 1.86 -13.73
CA PHE A 538 -3.11 2.24 -12.45
C PHE A 538 -3.73 1.47 -11.27
N ILE A 539 -5.08 1.45 -11.17
CA ILE A 539 -5.80 0.74 -10.12
C ILE A 539 -5.40 -0.74 -10.11
N SER A 540 -5.41 -1.35 -11.29
CA SER A 540 -5.06 -2.75 -11.48
C SER A 540 -3.63 -3.06 -11.05
N SER A 541 -2.67 -2.31 -11.55
CA SER A 541 -1.25 -2.49 -11.31
C SER A 541 -0.89 -2.39 -9.83
N TYR A 542 -1.41 -1.37 -9.15
CA TYR A 542 -1.17 -1.19 -7.72
C TYR A 542 -1.76 -2.29 -6.87
N GLN A 543 -3.03 -2.65 -7.12
CA GLN A 543 -3.69 -3.71 -6.36
C GLN A 543 -3.06 -5.08 -6.64
N TYR A 544 -2.64 -5.35 -7.88
CA TYR A 544 -1.96 -6.59 -8.24
C TYR A 544 -0.61 -6.73 -7.53
N ILE A 545 0.20 -5.66 -7.46
CA ILE A 545 1.44 -5.65 -6.69
C ILE A 545 1.17 -5.85 -5.18
N ILE A 546 0.18 -5.14 -4.61
CA ILE A 546 -0.15 -5.26 -3.18
C ILE A 546 -0.51 -6.72 -2.84
N ASP A 547 -1.35 -7.36 -3.64
CA ASP A 547 -1.83 -8.72 -3.37
C ASP A 547 -0.79 -9.80 -3.74
N SER A 548 0.14 -9.52 -4.69
CA SER A 548 1.20 -10.46 -5.08
C SER A 548 2.40 -10.47 -4.14
N TYR A 549 2.75 -9.31 -3.55
CA TYR A 549 3.96 -9.17 -2.74
C TYR A 549 3.70 -8.96 -1.25
N GLU A 550 2.45 -8.81 -0.82
CA GLU A 550 2.02 -8.66 0.59
C GLU A 550 3.02 -7.92 1.49
N MET A 551 3.95 -8.66 2.13
CA MET A 551 4.97 -8.11 3.03
C MET A 551 5.96 -7.16 2.34
N TYR A 552 6.22 -7.36 1.05
CA TYR A 552 7.16 -6.56 0.26
C TYR A 552 6.45 -5.52 -0.62
N ALA A 553 5.11 -5.42 -0.55
CA ALA A 553 4.29 -4.55 -1.39
C ALA A 553 4.72 -3.08 -1.32
N ALA A 554 5.04 -2.57 -0.12
CA ALA A 554 5.51 -1.20 0.07
C ALA A 554 6.82 -0.93 -0.69
N SER A 555 7.80 -1.85 -0.61
CA SER A 555 9.08 -1.72 -1.32
C SER A 555 8.91 -1.86 -2.84
N ALA A 556 8.03 -2.77 -3.30
CA ALA A 556 7.70 -2.91 -4.73
C ALA A 556 7.02 -1.66 -5.29
N LEU A 557 6.05 -1.09 -4.58
CA LEU A 557 5.40 0.16 -4.98
C LEU A 557 6.36 1.36 -4.95
N THR A 558 7.34 1.36 -4.05
CA THR A 558 8.38 2.38 -3.99
C THR A 558 9.27 2.33 -5.22
N SER A 559 9.69 1.14 -5.69
CA SER A 559 10.48 1.00 -6.91
C SER A 559 9.72 1.49 -8.14
N VAL A 560 8.44 1.11 -8.28
CA VAL A 560 7.55 1.61 -9.34
C VAL A 560 7.46 3.13 -9.31
N THR A 561 7.28 3.71 -8.12
CA THR A 561 7.14 5.16 -7.96
C THR A 561 8.44 5.89 -8.30
N LEU A 562 9.59 5.42 -7.81
CA LEU A 562 10.89 5.99 -8.10
C LEU A 562 11.15 6.06 -9.62
N ILE A 563 11.09 4.91 -10.29
CA ILE A 563 11.46 4.81 -11.71
C ILE A 563 10.53 5.65 -12.57
N ARG A 564 9.22 5.55 -12.38
CA ARG A 564 8.25 6.27 -13.21
C ARG A 564 8.33 7.79 -13.04
N TYR A 565 8.52 8.30 -11.81
CA TYR A 565 8.61 9.75 -11.58
C TYR A 565 9.94 10.33 -12.03
N VAL A 566 11.06 9.64 -11.83
CA VAL A 566 12.37 10.06 -12.35
C VAL A 566 12.34 10.11 -13.87
N THR A 567 11.80 9.08 -14.52
CA THR A 567 11.70 9.03 -15.98
C THR A 567 10.74 10.09 -16.52
N ALA A 568 9.56 10.25 -15.89
CA ALA A 568 8.60 11.28 -16.29
C ALA A 568 9.19 12.69 -16.12
N GLY A 569 9.91 12.94 -15.01
CA GLY A 569 10.57 14.22 -14.77
C GLY A 569 11.67 14.54 -15.78
N GLY A 570 12.43 13.53 -16.26
CA GLY A 570 13.34 13.70 -17.37
C GLY A 570 12.62 13.99 -18.69
N MET A 571 11.48 13.35 -18.92
CA MET A 571 10.71 13.52 -20.16
C MET A 571 9.97 14.86 -20.27
N THR A 572 9.70 15.57 -19.17
CA THR A 572 9.16 16.93 -19.25
C THR A 572 10.09 17.87 -20.01
N VAL A 573 11.39 17.73 -19.81
CA VAL A 573 12.40 18.54 -20.53
C VAL A 573 12.45 18.20 -22.02
N VAL A 574 12.24 16.93 -22.36
CA VAL A 574 12.24 16.42 -23.74
C VAL A 574 10.94 16.76 -24.45
N GLY A 575 9.85 17.01 -23.71
CA GLY A 575 8.51 17.28 -24.24
C GLY A 575 8.50 18.43 -25.25
N ILE A 576 9.00 19.61 -24.87
CA ILE A 576 9.03 20.79 -25.77
C ILE A 576 9.75 20.48 -27.08
N PRO A 577 11.05 20.06 -27.10
CA PRO A 577 11.72 19.74 -28.37
C PRO A 577 11.06 18.57 -29.11
N PHE A 578 10.43 17.63 -28.44
CA PHE A 578 9.76 16.49 -29.06
C PHE A 578 8.56 16.95 -29.89
N TYR A 579 7.66 17.78 -29.32
CA TYR A 579 6.53 18.34 -30.08
C TYR A 579 6.98 19.37 -31.13
N LYS A 580 7.98 20.21 -30.84
CA LYS A 580 8.45 21.25 -31.76
C LYS A 580 9.13 20.69 -33.00
N ASN A 581 9.97 19.64 -32.85
CA ASN A 581 10.79 19.12 -33.95
C ASN A 581 10.08 18.03 -34.76
N MET A 582 9.25 17.18 -34.10
CA MET A 582 8.58 16.05 -34.73
C MET A 582 7.11 16.34 -35.05
N GLY A 583 6.53 17.35 -34.41
CA GLY A 583 5.11 17.65 -34.50
C GLY A 583 4.22 16.70 -33.69
N VAL A 584 2.96 17.10 -33.53
CA VAL A 584 1.97 16.38 -32.69
C VAL A 584 1.74 14.95 -33.20
N HIS A 585 1.56 14.78 -34.52
CA HIS A 585 1.18 13.50 -35.12
C HIS A 585 2.19 12.39 -34.87
N TYR A 586 3.47 12.67 -35.16
CA TYR A 586 4.54 11.68 -35.00
C TYR A 586 4.86 11.43 -33.51
N THR A 587 4.84 12.48 -32.69
CA THR A 587 5.05 12.36 -31.25
C THR A 587 4.01 11.43 -30.61
N LEU A 588 2.73 11.65 -30.87
CA LEU A 588 1.65 10.80 -30.33
C LEU A 588 1.64 9.41 -30.97
N THR A 589 2.07 9.28 -32.24
CA THR A 589 2.19 7.97 -32.89
C THR A 589 3.29 7.13 -32.23
N ILE A 590 4.44 7.68 -31.91
CA ILE A 590 5.53 6.97 -31.21
C ILE A 590 5.07 6.55 -29.80
N LEU A 591 4.50 7.47 -29.04
CA LEU A 591 3.98 7.17 -27.70
C LEU A 591 2.85 6.13 -27.74
N GLY A 592 1.98 6.21 -28.76
CA GLY A 592 0.93 5.24 -29.03
C GLY A 592 1.48 3.86 -29.36
N ALA A 593 2.51 3.77 -30.21
CA ALA A 593 3.15 2.51 -30.57
C ALA A 593 3.83 1.83 -29.36
N ILE A 594 4.54 2.62 -28.54
CA ILE A 594 5.16 2.10 -27.31
C ILE A 594 4.06 1.61 -26.35
N SER A 595 2.97 2.36 -26.19
CA SER A 595 1.84 1.96 -25.35
C SER A 595 1.17 0.69 -25.87
N ALA A 596 1.02 0.55 -27.22
CA ALA A 596 0.44 -0.63 -27.86
C ALA A 596 1.26 -1.90 -27.60
N ALA A 597 2.60 -1.79 -27.62
CA ALA A 597 3.50 -2.90 -27.28
C ALA A 597 3.31 -3.41 -25.84
N LEU A 598 2.78 -2.59 -24.93
CA LEU A 598 2.53 -2.94 -23.53
C LEU A 598 1.11 -3.46 -23.26
N VAL A 599 0.17 -3.31 -24.22
CA VAL A 599 -1.20 -3.83 -24.07
C VAL A 599 -1.26 -5.32 -23.71
N PRO A 600 -0.41 -6.22 -24.23
CA PRO A 600 -0.44 -7.62 -23.88
C PRO A 600 -0.08 -7.92 -22.40
N VAL A 601 0.61 -7.01 -21.71
CA VAL A 601 1.15 -7.27 -20.36
C VAL A 601 0.09 -7.70 -19.34
N PRO A 602 -1.05 -7.02 -19.16
CA PRO A 602 -2.10 -7.45 -18.24
C PRO A 602 -2.69 -8.82 -18.61
N TYR A 603 -2.83 -9.11 -19.90
CA TYR A 603 -3.36 -10.41 -20.38
C TYR A 603 -2.38 -11.54 -20.10
N LEU A 604 -1.08 -11.30 -20.33
CA LEU A 604 -0.04 -12.28 -20.02
C LEU A 604 0.02 -12.58 -18.52
N PHE A 605 -0.11 -11.56 -17.68
CA PHE A 605 -0.16 -11.77 -16.23
C PHE A 605 -1.45 -12.47 -15.78
N TYR A 606 -2.57 -12.23 -16.46
CA TYR A 606 -3.80 -12.95 -16.16
C TYR A 606 -3.68 -14.45 -16.46
N ILE A 607 -3.04 -14.82 -17.57
CA ILE A 607 -2.87 -16.22 -18.00
C ILE A 607 -1.73 -16.90 -17.26
N TYR A 608 -0.58 -16.26 -17.15
CA TYR A 608 0.67 -16.84 -16.65
C TYR A 608 1.09 -16.36 -15.26
N GLY A 609 0.33 -15.46 -14.62
CA GLY A 609 0.69 -14.81 -13.37
C GLY A 609 1.04 -15.80 -12.24
N LYS A 610 0.25 -16.85 -12.07
CA LYS A 610 0.55 -17.91 -11.09
C LYS A 610 1.92 -18.55 -11.33
N ARG A 611 2.29 -18.82 -12.60
CA ARG A 611 3.60 -19.41 -12.97
C ARG A 611 4.74 -18.43 -12.74
N VAL A 612 4.52 -17.14 -13.04
CA VAL A 612 5.54 -16.09 -12.85
C VAL A 612 5.79 -15.87 -11.36
N ARG A 613 4.72 -15.80 -10.53
CA ARG A 613 4.86 -15.70 -9.06
C ARG A 613 5.56 -16.91 -8.47
N GLY A 614 5.29 -18.13 -8.95
CA GLY A 614 5.96 -19.34 -8.49
C GLY A 614 7.47 -19.37 -8.74
N LYS A 615 7.98 -18.53 -9.66
CA LYS A 615 9.42 -18.37 -9.93
C LYS A 615 10.02 -17.16 -9.18
N SER A 616 9.19 -16.27 -8.62
CA SER A 616 9.64 -15.12 -7.87
C SER A 616 10.08 -15.52 -6.46
N LYS A 617 11.19 -14.95 -6.00
CA LYS A 617 11.71 -15.15 -4.65
C LYS A 617 10.90 -14.39 -3.58
N TYR A 618 10.19 -13.34 -3.99
CA TYR A 618 9.53 -12.39 -3.08
C TYR A 618 8.00 -12.41 -3.18
N ALA A 619 7.45 -12.97 -4.26
CA ALA A 619 6.00 -13.03 -4.44
C ALA A 619 5.39 -14.20 -3.63
N VAL A 620 4.19 -13.97 -3.12
CA VAL A 620 3.45 -14.99 -2.35
C VAL A 620 2.72 -15.92 -3.31
N VAL A 621 2.97 -17.22 -3.16
CA VAL A 621 2.23 -18.27 -3.87
C VAL A 621 1.23 -18.85 -2.87
N HIS A 622 -0.05 -18.49 -3.01
CA HIS A 622 -1.13 -19.18 -2.28
C HIS A 622 -1.52 -20.43 -3.08
N GLU A 623 -1.38 -21.60 -2.49
CA GLU A 623 -1.90 -22.85 -3.00
C GLU A 623 -3.42 -22.94 -2.85
#